data_0dd9f0dc441eb9819548f356867ac3ab
#
_entry.id   0dd9f0dc441eb9819548f356867ac3ab
#
_cell.length_a   1.000
_cell.length_b   1.000
_cell.length_c   1.000
_cell.angle_alpha   90.00
_cell.angle_beta   90.00
_cell.angle_gamma   90.00
#
_symmetry.space_group_name_H-M   'P 1'
#
loop_
_entity.id
_entity.type
_entity.pdbx_description
1 polymer ?
#
loop_
_entity_poly.entity_id
_entity_poly.type
_entity_poly.pdbx_seq_one_letter_code
_entity_poly.pdbx_strand_id
1 'polypeptide(L)'
;IPTLTLYGTDLSRKRVSRESLEHQLEFDVGRLLREDWLGSAKLVLTTYETLRDVEFSLAAQPWSIIVCDEAQKIKNPNAMVTRAAKKQNARMRIACTGTPVENTLTDLWCLFDFVQPGLLGALNTFCTRYRKPIETREGDEDEKAMVQELRSRIEPQILRRLKDDVVN
;
A
#
# COMPACT_ATOMS: atom_id res chain seq x y z
N ILE A 1 12.31 19.85 -6.88
CA ILE A 1 10.94 19.71 -6.33
C ILE A 1 11.06 19.87 -4.82
N PRO A 2 10.26 20.75 -4.16
CA PRO A 2 10.26 20.87 -2.71
C PRO A 2 9.88 19.53 -2.05
N THR A 3 10.79 19.00 -1.25
CA THR A 3 10.67 17.68 -0.62
C THR A 3 10.63 17.81 0.89
N LEU A 4 9.75 17.07 1.54
CA LEU A 4 9.65 16.91 2.98
C LEU A 4 9.99 15.47 3.35
N THR A 5 10.94 15.29 4.27
CA THR A 5 11.16 14.01 4.94
C THR A 5 10.29 13.95 6.20
N LEU A 6 9.41 12.95 6.28
CA LEU A 6 8.47 12.79 7.39
C LEU A 6 8.84 11.56 8.22
N TYR A 7 10.00 11.60 8.87
CA TYR A 7 10.48 10.60 9.83
C TYR A 7 11.56 11.21 10.74
N GLY A 8 11.93 10.54 11.82
CA GLY A 8 12.96 11.00 12.76
C GLY A 8 12.66 12.37 13.36
N THR A 9 13.67 13.24 13.37
CA THR A 9 13.57 14.59 13.96
C THR A 9 12.59 15.50 13.22
N ASP A 10 12.46 15.36 11.90
CA ASP A 10 11.54 16.18 11.12
C ASP A 10 10.08 15.83 11.43
N LEU A 11 9.78 14.54 11.63
CA LEU A 11 8.47 14.10 12.12
C LEU A 11 8.14 14.72 13.48
N SER A 12 9.09 14.73 14.43
CA SER A 12 8.88 15.27 15.76
C SER A 12 8.51 16.75 15.74
N ARG A 13 9.11 17.54 14.84
CA ARG A 13 8.79 18.98 14.66
C ARG A 13 7.41 19.22 14.05
N LYS A 14 6.88 18.25 13.32
CA LYS A 14 5.57 18.36 12.63
C LYS A 14 4.42 17.77 13.44
N ARG A 15 4.70 17.09 14.54
CA ARG A 15 3.67 16.56 15.44
C ARG A 15 3.00 17.66 16.23
N VAL A 16 1.73 17.46 16.55
CA VAL A 16 0.98 18.25 17.50
C VAL A 16 1.56 18.04 18.90
N SER A 17 1.63 19.08 19.74
CA SER A 17 2.09 18.95 21.13
C SER A 17 1.11 18.10 21.96
N ARG A 18 1.59 17.47 23.04
CA ARG A 18 0.74 16.69 23.95
C ARG A 18 -0.40 17.53 24.55
N GLU A 19 -0.11 18.77 24.92
CA GLU A 19 -1.11 19.70 25.51
C GLU A 19 -2.23 20.01 24.48
N SER A 20 -1.86 20.19 23.20
CA SER A 20 -2.84 20.43 22.14
C SER A 20 -3.67 19.17 21.82
N LEU A 21 -3.12 17.96 21.98
CA LEU A 21 -3.83 16.70 21.76
C LEU A 21 -4.93 16.49 22.81
N GLU A 22 -4.70 16.87 24.07
CA GLU A 22 -5.71 16.74 25.14
C GLU A 22 -6.94 17.60 24.88
N HIS A 23 -6.79 18.77 24.24
CA HIS A 23 -7.89 19.63 23.81
C HIS A 23 -8.53 19.19 22.47
N GLN A 24 -7.80 18.52 21.59
CA GLN A 24 -8.32 18.07 20.29
C GLN A 24 -9.13 16.77 20.37
N LEU A 25 -8.95 15.95 21.40
CA LEU A 25 -9.63 14.66 21.56
C LEU A 25 -11.15 14.73 21.60
N GLU A 26 -11.74 15.91 21.76
CA GLU A 26 -13.20 16.10 21.71
C GLU A 26 -13.75 16.21 20.26
N PHE A 27 -12.95 16.59 19.27
CA PHE A 27 -13.46 16.96 17.94
C PHE A 27 -12.71 16.37 16.72
N ASP A 28 -11.44 15.98 16.82
CA ASP A 28 -10.64 15.56 15.67
C ASP A 28 -9.77 14.33 15.99
N VAL A 29 -10.43 13.19 16.16
CA VAL A 29 -9.81 11.92 16.53
C VAL A 29 -8.83 11.47 15.45
N GLY A 30 -7.52 11.60 15.72
CA GLY A 30 -6.48 10.92 14.98
C GLY A 30 -5.53 11.76 14.13
N ARG A 31 -5.68 13.09 14.06
CA ARG A 31 -4.70 13.94 13.40
C ARG A 31 -3.54 14.25 14.34
N LEU A 32 -2.41 13.59 14.10
CA LEU A 32 -1.20 13.74 14.92
C LEU A 32 -0.19 14.73 14.35
N LEU A 33 -0.43 15.24 13.13
CA LEU A 33 0.40 16.27 12.50
C LEU A 33 -0.31 17.62 12.56
N ARG A 34 0.47 18.68 12.73
CA ARG A 34 -0.02 20.07 12.69
C ARG A 34 -0.69 20.37 11.34
N GLU A 35 -1.61 21.30 11.30
CA GLU A 35 -2.32 21.67 10.06
C GLU A 35 -1.36 22.13 8.95
N ASP A 36 -0.28 22.82 9.32
CA ASP A 36 0.72 23.37 8.41
C ASP A 36 1.86 22.39 8.08
N TRP A 37 1.75 21.12 8.48
CA TRP A 37 2.85 20.15 8.38
C TRP A 37 3.42 19.97 6.98
N LEU A 38 2.58 20.05 5.95
CA LEU A 38 2.98 19.85 4.56
C LEU A 38 3.74 21.07 4.00
N GLY A 39 3.39 22.29 4.46
CA GLY A 39 3.97 23.54 3.95
C GLY A 39 3.88 23.63 2.44
N SER A 40 4.99 23.96 1.78
CA SER A 40 5.10 24.05 0.31
C SER A 40 5.59 22.76 -0.36
N ALA A 41 5.72 21.66 0.38
CA ALA A 41 6.24 20.41 -0.15
C ALA A 41 5.35 19.82 -1.24
N LYS A 42 5.98 19.34 -2.30
CA LYS A 42 5.35 18.64 -3.43
C LYS A 42 5.64 17.14 -3.40
N LEU A 43 6.66 16.73 -2.67
CA LEU A 43 7.05 15.34 -2.45
C LEU A 43 7.20 15.10 -0.94
N VAL A 44 6.61 14.03 -0.46
CA VAL A 44 6.78 13.60 0.94
C VAL A 44 7.40 12.21 0.94
N LEU A 45 8.55 12.08 1.61
CA LEU A 45 9.22 10.81 1.85
C LEU A 45 8.96 10.39 3.28
N THR A 46 8.49 9.16 3.47
CA THR A 46 8.17 8.62 4.80
C THR A 46 8.47 7.14 4.89
N THR A 47 8.42 6.57 6.10
CA THR A 47 8.56 5.15 6.34
C THR A 47 7.19 4.49 6.53
N TYR A 48 7.13 3.17 6.42
CA TYR A 48 5.90 2.41 6.69
C TYR A 48 5.44 2.53 8.15
N GLU A 49 6.38 2.61 9.08
CA GLU A 49 6.09 2.81 10.50
C GLU A 49 5.46 4.19 10.72
N THR A 50 6.04 5.24 10.15
CA THR A 50 5.48 6.59 10.24
C THR A 50 4.11 6.67 9.55
N LEU A 51 3.95 6.07 8.36
CA LEU A 51 2.65 5.99 7.67
C LEU A 51 1.56 5.40 8.58
N ARG A 52 1.86 4.30 9.27
CA ARG A 52 0.94 3.68 10.23
C ARG A 52 0.62 4.61 11.40
N ASP A 53 1.64 5.29 11.95
CA ASP A 53 1.50 6.07 13.16
C ASP A 53 0.72 7.39 12.94
N VAL A 54 0.80 7.98 11.73
CA VAL A 54 0.11 9.24 11.40
C VAL A 54 -0.88 9.08 10.24
N GLU A 55 -1.45 7.89 10.09
CA GLU A 55 -2.27 7.49 8.96
C GLU A 55 -3.41 8.45 8.63
N PHE A 56 -4.09 8.99 9.65
CA PHE A 56 -5.22 9.89 9.49
C PHE A 56 -4.78 11.27 8.99
N SER A 57 -3.65 11.77 9.50
CA SER A 57 -3.09 13.05 9.04
C SER A 57 -2.68 12.98 7.57
N LEU A 58 -2.09 11.86 7.14
CA LEU A 58 -1.70 11.65 5.76
C LEU A 58 -2.93 11.39 4.87
N ALA A 59 -3.92 10.64 5.34
CA ALA A 59 -5.14 10.34 4.58
C ALA A 59 -6.03 11.57 4.35
N ALA A 60 -5.89 12.62 5.17
CA ALA A 60 -6.57 13.90 4.98
C ALA A 60 -6.05 14.69 3.77
N GLN A 61 -4.88 14.33 3.22
CA GLN A 61 -4.32 14.97 2.04
C GLN A 61 -4.77 14.26 0.76
N PRO A 62 -5.18 15.00 -0.29
CA PRO A 62 -5.48 14.43 -1.60
C PRO A 62 -4.17 14.22 -2.39
N TRP A 63 -3.60 13.03 -2.30
CA TRP A 63 -2.38 12.70 -3.03
C TRP A 63 -2.64 12.49 -4.52
N SER A 64 -1.81 13.03 -5.38
CA SER A 64 -1.83 12.69 -6.79
C SER A 64 -1.35 11.26 -7.02
N ILE A 65 -0.22 10.91 -6.39
CA ILE A 65 0.42 9.59 -6.52
C ILE A 65 0.95 9.15 -5.15
N ILE A 66 0.77 7.90 -4.83
CA ILE A 66 1.47 7.22 -3.73
C ILE A 66 2.32 6.10 -4.33
N VAL A 67 3.60 6.06 -3.95
CA VAL A 67 4.53 5.00 -4.30
C VAL A 67 4.91 4.25 -3.04
N CYS A 68 4.65 2.95 -3.01
CA CYS A 68 5.12 2.04 -1.97
C CYS A 68 6.30 1.26 -2.52
N ASP A 69 7.51 1.60 -2.09
CA ASP A 69 8.72 0.82 -2.37
C ASP A 69 8.82 -0.35 -1.38
N GLU A 70 9.43 -1.47 -1.80
CA GLU A 70 9.43 -2.72 -1.03
C GLU A 70 8.00 -3.11 -0.57
N ALA A 71 7.07 -3.09 -1.53
CA ALA A 71 5.64 -3.22 -1.24
C ALA A 71 5.23 -4.58 -0.64
N GLN A 72 6.11 -5.58 -0.61
CA GLN A 72 5.87 -6.82 0.15
C GLN A 72 5.66 -6.55 1.65
N LYS A 73 6.03 -5.37 2.16
CA LYS A 73 5.71 -4.95 3.54
C LYS A 73 4.21 -4.75 3.79
N ILE A 74 3.41 -4.55 2.74
CA ILE A 74 1.95 -4.40 2.83
C ILE A 74 1.18 -5.60 2.25
N LYS A 75 1.78 -6.79 2.23
CA LYS A 75 1.19 -8.03 1.70
C LYS A 75 0.17 -8.70 2.63
N ASN A 76 0.19 -8.39 3.92
CA ASN A 76 -0.76 -8.97 4.88
C ASN A 76 -1.98 -8.05 5.04
N PRO A 77 -3.20 -8.48 4.63
CA PRO A 77 -4.39 -7.65 4.69
C PRO A 77 -4.80 -7.26 6.12
N ASN A 78 -4.39 -8.04 7.12
CA ASN A 78 -4.71 -7.78 8.53
C ASN A 78 -3.70 -6.87 9.23
N ALA A 79 -2.54 -6.61 8.63
CA ALA A 79 -1.53 -5.76 9.22
C ALA A 79 -1.98 -4.28 9.26
N MET A 80 -1.68 -3.60 10.35
CA MET A 80 -2.03 -2.18 10.53
C MET A 80 -1.42 -1.31 9.44
N VAL A 81 -0.17 -1.57 9.05
CA VAL A 81 0.53 -0.83 8.00
C VAL A 81 -0.17 -0.97 6.64
N THR A 82 -0.66 -2.16 6.32
CA THR A 82 -1.43 -2.41 5.10
C THR A 82 -2.73 -1.62 5.07
N ARG A 83 -3.45 -1.64 6.19
CA ARG A 83 -4.70 -0.86 6.33
C ARG A 83 -4.43 0.64 6.26
N ALA A 84 -3.35 1.12 6.88
CA ALA A 84 -2.92 2.51 6.80
C ALA A 84 -2.60 2.93 5.36
N ALA A 85 -1.86 2.10 4.60
CA ALA A 85 -1.55 2.36 3.21
C ALA A 85 -2.82 2.42 2.34
N LYS A 86 -3.74 1.47 2.51
CA LYS A 86 -5.01 1.42 1.77
C LYS A 86 -5.95 2.58 2.08
N LYS A 87 -5.88 3.12 3.29
CA LYS A 87 -6.69 4.26 3.73
C LYS A 87 -6.32 5.57 3.03
N GLN A 88 -5.12 5.67 2.48
CA GLN A 88 -4.65 6.91 1.89
C GLN A 88 -5.51 7.36 0.71
N ASN A 89 -5.82 8.66 0.66
CA ASN A 89 -6.59 9.28 -0.42
C ASN A 89 -5.67 9.61 -1.59
N ALA A 90 -5.57 8.73 -2.59
CA ALA A 90 -4.70 8.90 -3.74
C ALA A 90 -5.40 8.61 -5.06
N ARG A 91 -5.07 9.39 -6.09
CA ARG A 91 -5.57 9.17 -7.46
C ARG A 91 -4.89 7.99 -8.12
N MET A 92 -3.60 7.83 -7.89
CA MET A 92 -2.78 6.74 -8.44
C MET A 92 -1.98 6.09 -7.33
N ARG A 93 -1.85 4.78 -7.39
CA ARG A 93 -1.05 3.99 -6.44
C ARG A 93 -0.11 3.09 -7.20
N ILE A 94 1.14 3.07 -6.77
CA ILE A 94 2.21 2.26 -7.36
C ILE A 94 2.82 1.41 -6.26
N ALA A 95 2.93 0.12 -6.50
CA ALA A 95 3.64 -0.82 -5.65
C ALA A 95 4.91 -1.30 -6.37
N CYS A 96 6.08 -1.02 -5.81
CA CYS A 96 7.36 -1.51 -6.31
C CYS A 96 7.80 -2.67 -5.43
N THR A 97 8.06 -3.83 -6.02
CA THR A 97 8.55 -5.01 -5.30
C THR A 97 9.31 -5.94 -6.22
N GLY A 98 10.37 -6.54 -5.72
CA GLY A 98 11.09 -7.63 -6.40
C GLY A 98 10.41 -8.99 -6.24
N THR A 99 9.53 -9.14 -5.24
CA THR A 99 8.88 -10.40 -4.84
C THR A 99 7.40 -10.19 -4.59
N PRO A 100 6.56 -10.11 -5.64
CA PRO A 100 5.12 -9.84 -5.47
C PRO A 100 4.37 -10.98 -4.77
N VAL A 101 4.88 -12.20 -4.86
CA VAL A 101 4.37 -13.37 -4.15
C VAL A 101 5.54 -14.02 -3.42
N GLU A 102 5.49 -14.05 -2.09
CA GLU A 102 6.52 -14.72 -1.29
C GLU A 102 6.00 -16.03 -0.70
N ASN A 103 4.79 -16.04 -0.18
CA ASN A 103 4.27 -17.20 0.55
C ASN A 103 2.96 -17.74 -0.05
N THR A 104 2.01 -16.88 -0.38
CA THR A 104 0.68 -17.27 -0.83
C THR A 104 0.13 -16.31 -1.87
N LEU A 105 -0.88 -16.76 -2.65
CA LEU A 105 -1.61 -15.88 -3.56
C LEU A 105 -2.37 -14.75 -2.83
N THR A 106 -2.56 -14.84 -1.51
CA THR A 106 -3.10 -13.73 -0.71
C THR A 106 -2.16 -12.52 -0.71
N ASP A 107 -0.83 -12.74 -0.78
CA ASP A 107 0.16 -11.66 -0.90
C ASP A 107 -0.10 -10.85 -2.18
N LEU A 108 -0.28 -11.55 -3.30
CA LEU A 108 -0.62 -10.96 -4.59
C LEU A 108 -1.94 -10.18 -4.53
N TRP A 109 -2.99 -10.82 -4.00
CA TRP A 109 -4.30 -10.16 -3.83
C TRP A 109 -4.16 -8.84 -3.06
N CYS A 110 -3.39 -8.84 -1.98
CA CYS A 110 -3.24 -7.67 -1.12
C CYS A 110 -2.57 -6.50 -1.84
N LEU A 111 -1.54 -6.78 -2.65
CA LEU A 111 -0.86 -5.76 -3.47
C LEU A 111 -1.80 -5.18 -4.53
N PHE A 112 -2.56 -6.03 -5.23
CA PHE A 112 -3.52 -5.56 -6.22
C PHE A 112 -4.68 -4.80 -5.61
N ASP A 113 -5.15 -5.20 -4.42
CA ASP A 113 -6.19 -4.46 -3.70
C ASP A 113 -5.70 -3.09 -3.19
N PHE A 114 -4.39 -2.93 -2.96
CA PHE A 114 -3.78 -1.62 -2.72
C PHE A 114 -3.71 -0.78 -4.00
N VAL A 115 -3.19 -1.33 -5.10
CA VAL A 115 -2.96 -0.58 -6.36
C VAL A 115 -4.28 -0.25 -7.04
N GLN A 116 -5.17 -1.23 -7.16
CA GLN A 116 -6.47 -1.09 -7.81
C GLN A 116 -7.54 -1.83 -7.01
N PRO A 117 -8.14 -1.17 -6.00
CA PRO A 117 -9.16 -1.78 -5.17
C PRO A 117 -10.30 -2.40 -5.99
N GLY A 118 -10.64 -3.63 -5.67
CA GLY A 118 -11.73 -4.37 -6.33
C GLY A 118 -11.36 -5.11 -7.60
N LEU A 119 -10.18 -4.94 -8.18
CA LEU A 119 -9.75 -5.65 -9.41
C LEU A 119 -9.90 -7.17 -9.30
N LEU A 120 -9.50 -7.73 -8.17
CA LEU A 120 -9.54 -9.17 -7.89
C LEU A 120 -10.74 -9.59 -7.03
N GLY A 121 -11.67 -8.66 -6.75
CA GLY A 121 -12.84 -8.90 -5.92
C GLY A 121 -12.52 -9.03 -4.43
N ALA A 122 -13.50 -9.49 -3.64
CA ALA A 122 -13.32 -9.68 -2.21
C ALA A 122 -12.34 -10.82 -1.91
N LEU A 123 -11.57 -10.69 -0.82
CA LEU A 123 -10.56 -11.68 -0.42
C LEU A 123 -11.13 -13.10 -0.31
N ASN A 124 -12.29 -13.27 0.31
CA ASN A 124 -12.90 -14.59 0.46
C ASN A 124 -13.23 -15.23 -0.89
N THR A 125 -13.77 -14.45 -1.82
CA THR A 125 -14.08 -14.90 -3.19
C THR A 125 -12.79 -15.26 -3.93
N PHE A 126 -11.76 -14.44 -3.83
CA PHE A 126 -10.46 -14.69 -4.42
C PHE A 126 -9.81 -15.98 -3.86
N CYS A 127 -9.86 -16.17 -2.54
CA CYS A 127 -9.32 -17.37 -1.90
C CYS A 127 -10.05 -18.64 -2.36
N THR A 128 -11.37 -18.59 -2.51
CA THR A 128 -12.15 -19.73 -2.98
C THR A 128 -11.92 -20.03 -4.46
N ARG A 129 -11.85 -18.99 -5.29
CA ARG A 129 -11.76 -19.14 -6.75
C ARG A 129 -10.35 -19.48 -7.23
N TYR A 130 -9.33 -18.84 -6.68
CA TYR A 130 -7.96 -18.94 -7.19
C TYR A 130 -7.01 -19.60 -6.19
N ARG A 131 -6.93 -19.07 -4.96
CA ARG A 131 -5.92 -19.51 -4.01
C ARG A 131 -6.03 -20.99 -3.68
N LYS A 132 -7.19 -21.45 -3.20
CA LYS A 132 -7.37 -22.85 -2.82
C LYS A 132 -7.13 -23.82 -3.98
N PRO A 133 -7.76 -23.65 -5.15
CA PRO A 133 -7.51 -24.56 -6.27
C PRO A 133 -6.05 -24.56 -6.73
N ILE A 134 -5.41 -23.40 -6.86
CA ILE A 134 -4.03 -23.29 -7.36
C ILE A 134 -3.03 -23.86 -6.33
N GLU A 135 -3.22 -23.59 -5.03
CA GLU A 135 -2.30 -24.08 -3.98
C GLU A 135 -2.52 -25.56 -3.59
N THR A 136 -3.65 -26.18 -3.99
CA THR A 136 -3.99 -27.58 -3.58
C THR A 136 -4.04 -28.58 -4.71
N ARG A 137 -4.11 -28.14 -5.97
CA ARG A 137 -4.26 -29.01 -7.16
C ARG A 137 -3.08 -28.83 -8.10
N GLU A 138 -1.90 -29.29 -7.70
CA GLU A 138 -0.72 -29.22 -8.55
C GLU A 138 -0.89 -30.07 -9.82
N GLY A 139 -0.79 -29.40 -10.99
CA GLY A 139 -0.67 -30.06 -12.30
C GLY A 139 -1.97 -30.42 -13.03
N ASP A 140 -3.13 -30.08 -12.47
CA ASP A 140 -4.43 -30.30 -13.12
C ASP A 140 -4.69 -29.26 -14.25
N GLU A 141 -5.44 -29.62 -15.28
CA GLU A 141 -5.85 -28.70 -16.36
C GLU A 141 -6.70 -27.54 -15.83
N ASP A 142 -7.51 -27.77 -14.81
CA ASP A 142 -8.30 -26.74 -14.14
C ASP A 142 -7.41 -25.70 -13.44
N GLU A 143 -6.31 -26.12 -12.80
CA GLU A 143 -5.32 -25.23 -12.20
C GLU A 143 -4.69 -24.32 -13.26
N LYS A 144 -4.23 -24.90 -14.37
CA LYS A 144 -3.61 -24.14 -15.47
C LYS A 144 -4.57 -23.08 -16.03
N ALA A 145 -5.84 -23.43 -16.21
CA ALA A 145 -6.86 -22.50 -16.66
C ALA A 145 -7.07 -21.34 -15.69
N MET A 146 -7.11 -21.61 -14.37
CA MET A 146 -7.25 -20.59 -13.32
C MET A 146 -6.02 -19.68 -13.23
N VAL A 147 -4.82 -20.24 -13.34
CA VAL A 147 -3.57 -19.47 -13.38
C VAL A 147 -3.55 -18.54 -14.59
N GLN A 148 -3.95 -19.05 -15.77
CA GLN A 148 -4.01 -18.25 -16.98
C GLN A 148 -5.08 -17.15 -16.90
N GLU A 149 -6.24 -17.43 -16.32
CA GLU A 149 -7.28 -16.42 -16.08
C GLU A 149 -6.77 -15.31 -15.15
N LEU A 150 -6.20 -15.68 -14.00
CA LEU A 150 -5.65 -14.74 -13.04
C LEU A 150 -4.56 -13.88 -13.69
N ARG A 151 -3.64 -14.53 -14.42
CA ARG A 151 -2.57 -13.83 -15.13
C ARG A 151 -3.10 -12.80 -16.11
N SER A 152 -4.07 -13.15 -16.93
CA SER A 152 -4.68 -12.24 -17.90
C SER A 152 -5.34 -11.03 -17.25
N ARG A 153 -5.87 -11.18 -16.04
CA ARG A 153 -6.48 -10.07 -15.28
C ARG A 153 -5.46 -9.09 -14.74
N ILE A 154 -4.30 -9.58 -14.28
CA ILE A 154 -3.30 -8.76 -13.60
C ILE A 154 -2.23 -8.20 -14.56
N GLU A 155 -1.96 -8.88 -15.67
CA GLU A 155 -0.90 -8.51 -16.62
C GLU A 155 -0.95 -7.05 -17.08
N PRO A 156 -2.12 -6.45 -17.40
CA PRO A 156 -2.20 -5.04 -17.80
C PRO A 156 -1.75 -4.04 -16.71
N GLN A 157 -1.68 -4.48 -15.45
CA GLN A 157 -1.32 -3.66 -14.29
C GLN A 157 0.14 -3.88 -13.83
N ILE A 158 0.87 -4.77 -14.50
CA ILE A 158 2.24 -5.15 -14.12
C ILE A 158 3.23 -4.61 -15.13
N LEU A 159 4.26 -3.93 -14.63
CA LEU A 159 5.46 -3.62 -15.38
C LEU A 159 6.64 -4.39 -14.77
N ARG A 160 7.09 -5.44 -15.44
CA ARG A 160 8.26 -6.21 -15.03
C ARG A 160 9.48 -5.82 -15.87
N ARG A 161 10.60 -5.59 -15.19
CA ARG A 161 11.93 -5.40 -15.81
C ARG A 161 12.92 -6.33 -15.11
N LEU A 162 13.68 -7.08 -15.87
CA LEU A 162 14.82 -7.84 -15.36
C LEU A 162 16.07 -6.95 -15.37
N LYS A 163 17.06 -7.31 -14.55
CA LYS A 163 18.33 -6.57 -14.52
C LYS A 163 19.00 -6.53 -15.89
N ASP A 164 18.93 -7.64 -16.62
CA ASP A 164 19.49 -7.77 -17.97
C ASP A 164 18.76 -6.92 -19.02
N ASP A 165 17.51 -6.52 -18.76
CA ASP A 165 16.74 -5.64 -19.66
C ASP A 165 17.14 -4.15 -19.51
N VAL A 166 17.90 -3.80 -18.48
CA VAL A 166 18.18 -2.41 -18.09
C VAL A 166 19.67 -2.05 -18.25
N VAL A 167 20.54 -3.06 -18.32
CA VAL A 167 21.99 -2.88 -18.51
C VAL A 167 22.31 -2.95 -19.99
N ASN A 168 22.26 -1.79 -20.67
CA ASN A 168 22.93 -1.52 -21.93
C ASN A 168 23.78 -0.27 -21.76
#